data_92f9ecce56661cce2b65a2c59892fb77
#
_entry.id   92f9ecce56661cce2b65a2c59892fb77
#
_cell.length_a   1.000
_cell.length_b   1.000
_cell.length_c   1.000
_cell.angle_alpha   90.00
_cell.angle_beta   90.00
_cell.angle_gamma   90.00
#
_symmetry.space_group_name_H-M   'P 1'
#
loop_
_entity.id
_entity.type
_entity.pdbx_description
1 polymer ?
#
loop_
_entity_poly.entity_id
_entity_poly.type
_entity_poly.pdbx_seq_one_letter_code
_entity_poly.pdbx_strand_id
1 'polypeptide(L)'
;MDFLSYLKSFILLMKPRVMSLVIFTCAVGLLTSNVNVDLFTSIIGIFMVAIGAGAAGCLNMWYESDLDALMTRTCLRPIPTGKVNRDQALIFGLLLSFISVFSLSYFTNSLSGLLLLFTILFYLFVYTIWLKKKTPQNIVIGGASGALPPVIGWTIATNNITLEPITFFLIIFFWTPSHFWALSLYKADDYKKAKIPMLPLTDGVQKTKLNIFIYSIIMLPVVILPYVINFAGLVYLIPSLLLTFYYIYVCYDLFKFKKNKFDIKQAKKVFGYSILYLFLIFLLFIFDNLI
;
A
#
# COMPACT_ATOMS: atom_id res chain seq x y z
N MET A 1 -1.16 31.68 -10.51
CA MET A 1 -1.39 30.76 -9.37
C MET A 1 -0.72 31.39 -8.17
N ASP A 2 -1.40 31.55 -7.06
CA ASP A 2 -0.78 32.06 -5.84
C ASP A 2 0.22 31.04 -5.23
N PHE A 3 1.15 31.52 -4.43
CA PHE A 3 2.22 30.71 -3.85
C PHE A 3 1.70 29.52 -3.01
N LEU A 4 0.63 29.73 -2.25
CA LEU A 4 0.01 28.68 -1.42
C LEU A 4 -0.61 27.56 -2.29
N SER A 5 -1.27 27.91 -3.38
CA SER A 5 -1.84 26.96 -4.33
C SER A 5 -0.74 26.15 -5.04
N TYR A 6 0.41 26.78 -5.30
CA TYR A 6 1.57 26.10 -5.88
C TYR A 6 2.18 25.07 -4.90
N LEU A 7 2.44 25.47 -3.64
CA LEU A 7 2.90 24.55 -2.60
C LEU A 7 1.94 23.37 -2.38
N LYS A 8 0.64 23.63 -2.33
CA LYS A 8 -0.39 22.60 -2.23
C LYS A 8 -0.29 21.57 -3.36
N SER A 9 0.08 21.99 -4.56
CA SER A 9 0.25 21.10 -5.71
C SER A 9 1.40 20.12 -5.51
N PHE A 10 2.52 20.52 -4.90
CA PHE A 10 3.61 19.62 -4.55
C PHE A 10 3.23 18.62 -3.45
N ILE A 11 2.48 19.06 -2.44
CA ILE A 11 1.94 18.15 -1.42
C ILE A 11 1.01 17.10 -2.05
N LEU A 12 0.19 17.49 -3.02
CA LEU A 12 -0.68 16.57 -3.73
C LEU A 12 0.09 15.52 -4.57
N LEU A 13 1.30 15.84 -5.06
CA LEU A 13 2.16 14.86 -5.72
C LEU A 13 2.58 13.72 -4.77
N MET A 14 2.70 13.99 -3.48
CA MET A 14 3.08 12.99 -2.48
C MET A 14 1.93 12.02 -2.12
N LYS A 15 0.71 12.22 -2.64
CA LYS A 15 -0.48 11.37 -2.38
C LYS A 15 -0.82 11.22 -0.88
N PRO A 16 -1.07 12.30 -0.12
CA PRO A 16 -1.19 12.26 1.35
C PRO A 16 -2.24 11.28 1.88
N ARG A 17 -3.33 11.03 1.14
CA ARG A 17 -4.35 10.04 1.53
C ARG A 17 -3.85 8.60 1.53
N VAL A 18 -2.91 8.27 0.63
CA VAL A 18 -2.30 6.93 0.59
C VAL A 18 -1.23 6.83 1.67
N MET A 19 -0.49 7.91 1.91
CA MET A 19 0.56 7.95 2.93
C MET A 19 0.04 7.69 4.35
N SER A 20 -1.21 8.04 4.67
CA SER A 20 -1.76 7.84 6.03
C SER A 20 -1.70 6.37 6.47
N LEU A 21 -2.02 5.43 5.57
CA LEU A 21 -1.94 4.00 5.88
C LEU A 21 -0.48 3.52 5.95
N VAL A 22 0.40 4.05 5.10
CA VAL A 22 1.84 3.77 5.13
C VAL A 22 2.45 4.19 6.47
N ILE A 23 2.15 5.42 6.92
CA ILE A 23 2.59 5.97 8.20
C ILE A 23 2.09 5.11 9.36
N PHE A 24 0.81 4.77 9.35
CA PHE A 24 0.18 3.97 10.38
C PHE A 24 0.83 2.58 10.49
N THR A 25 0.97 1.85 9.38
CA THR A 25 1.56 0.50 9.41
C THR A 25 3.04 0.53 9.78
N CYS A 26 3.80 1.55 9.34
CA CYS A 26 5.18 1.77 9.77
C CYS A 26 5.26 2.00 11.29
N ALA A 27 4.38 2.85 11.84
CA ALA A 27 4.32 3.10 13.29
C ALA A 27 3.99 1.81 14.07
N VAL A 28 3.07 0.98 13.56
CA VAL A 28 2.76 -0.32 14.18
C VAL A 28 4.02 -1.20 14.22
N GLY A 29 4.73 -1.34 13.10
CA GLY A 29 5.96 -2.14 13.05
C GLY A 29 7.03 -1.66 14.04
N LEU A 30 7.16 -0.34 14.23
CA LEU A 30 8.08 0.23 15.20
C LEU A 30 7.63 -0.03 16.65
N LEU A 31 6.37 0.25 16.96
CA LEU A 31 5.82 0.18 18.32
C LEU A 31 5.74 -1.25 18.87
N THR A 32 5.53 -2.23 17.99
CA THR A 32 5.39 -3.65 18.38
C THR A 32 6.71 -4.42 18.37
N SER A 33 7.84 -3.74 18.14
CA SER A 33 9.18 -4.36 18.14
C SER A 33 9.68 -4.75 19.54
N ASN A 34 9.02 -4.28 20.60
CA ASN A 34 9.44 -4.46 22.02
C ASN A 34 10.85 -3.91 22.34
N VAL A 35 11.35 -3.00 21.51
CA VAL A 35 12.61 -2.30 21.71
C VAL A 35 12.33 -0.84 22.07
N ASN A 36 12.94 -0.37 23.17
CA ASN A 36 12.83 1.02 23.55
C ASN A 36 13.64 1.91 22.60
N VAL A 37 12.94 2.64 21.75
CA VAL A 37 13.52 3.65 20.87
C VAL A 37 13.15 5.02 21.40
N ASP A 38 14.08 5.94 21.44
CA ASP A 38 13.81 7.31 21.89
C ASP A 38 12.80 7.99 20.97
N LEU A 39 12.06 8.96 21.53
CA LEU A 39 10.96 9.63 20.84
C LEU A 39 11.42 10.37 19.57
N PHE A 40 12.61 10.98 19.60
CA PHE A 40 13.15 11.70 18.44
C PHE A 40 13.42 10.74 17.28
N THR A 41 14.13 9.64 17.51
CA THR A 41 14.41 8.60 16.52
C THR A 41 13.12 7.99 15.97
N SER A 42 12.13 7.76 16.83
CA SER A 42 10.81 7.23 16.41
C SER A 42 10.07 8.19 15.47
N ILE A 43 9.98 9.46 15.84
CA ILE A 43 9.29 10.49 15.03
C ILE A 43 10.01 10.73 13.72
N ILE A 44 11.33 10.93 13.75
CA ILE A 44 12.11 11.21 12.53
C ILE A 44 12.08 9.99 11.59
N GLY A 45 12.18 8.77 12.12
CA GLY A 45 12.10 7.55 11.34
C GLY A 45 10.78 7.41 10.59
N ILE A 46 9.65 7.51 11.29
CA ILE A 46 8.31 7.46 10.67
C ILE A 46 8.13 8.60 9.65
N PHE A 47 8.60 9.81 9.98
CA PHE A 47 8.50 10.96 9.10
C PHE A 47 9.32 10.78 7.81
N MET A 48 10.53 10.21 7.89
CA MET A 48 11.35 9.93 6.71
C MET A 48 10.74 8.83 5.85
N VAL A 49 10.13 7.80 6.43
CA VAL A 49 9.37 6.79 5.68
C VAL A 49 8.16 7.43 4.97
N ALA A 50 7.47 8.36 5.62
CA ALA A 50 6.38 9.12 4.99
C ALA A 50 6.88 9.94 3.79
N ILE A 51 7.99 10.66 3.93
CA ILE A 51 8.59 11.44 2.83
C ILE A 51 9.02 10.50 1.69
N GLY A 52 9.65 9.37 1.96
CA GLY A 52 10.06 8.40 0.96
C GLY A 52 8.87 7.78 0.20
N ALA A 53 7.80 7.44 0.90
CA ALA A 53 6.55 7.00 0.26
C ALA A 53 5.93 8.10 -0.62
N GLY A 54 5.97 9.35 -0.15
CA GLY A 54 5.57 10.52 -0.93
C GLY A 54 6.43 10.73 -2.18
N ALA A 55 7.74 10.55 -2.05
CA ALA A 55 8.70 10.61 -3.16
C ALA A 55 8.37 9.56 -4.24
N ALA A 56 8.16 8.30 -3.82
CA ALA A 56 7.73 7.23 -4.72
C ALA A 56 6.40 7.57 -5.43
N GLY A 57 5.44 8.14 -4.69
CA GLY A 57 4.18 8.64 -5.24
C GLY A 57 4.36 9.75 -6.27
N CYS A 58 5.27 10.70 -6.03
CA CYS A 58 5.62 11.80 -6.93
C CYS A 58 6.28 11.28 -8.21
N LEU A 59 7.29 10.43 -8.10
CA LEU A 59 7.98 9.80 -9.24
C LEU A 59 7.05 8.95 -10.10
N ASN A 60 6.08 8.27 -9.47
CA ASN A 60 5.04 7.55 -10.20
C ASN A 60 4.13 8.52 -10.99
N MET A 61 3.70 9.65 -10.39
CA MET A 61 2.91 10.66 -11.12
C MET A 61 3.69 11.32 -12.24
N TRP A 62 5.00 11.56 -12.03
CA TRP A 62 5.89 12.05 -13.07
C TRP A 62 5.91 11.12 -14.27
N TYR A 63 6.16 9.83 -14.06
CA TYR A 63 6.24 8.85 -15.12
C TYR A 63 4.91 8.60 -15.83
N GLU A 64 3.82 8.59 -15.09
CA GLU A 64 2.47 8.26 -15.56
C GLU A 64 1.64 9.47 -15.99
N SER A 65 2.20 10.68 -16.07
CA SER A 65 1.46 11.91 -16.32
C SER A 65 0.56 11.84 -17.57
N ASP A 66 1.02 11.21 -18.65
CA ASP A 66 0.27 11.04 -19.89
C ASP A 66 -0.90 10.05 -19.71
N LEU A 67 -0.70 8.98 -18.95
CA LEU A 67 -1.76 8.03 -18.60
C LEU A 67 -2.78 8.64 -17.65
N ASP A 68 -2.30 9.43 -16.69
CA ASP A 68 -3.15 10.11 -15.72
C ASP A 68 -4.11 11.10 -16.39
N ALA A 69 -3.70 11.73 -17.48
CA ALA A 69 -4.56 12.62 -18.26
C ALA A 69 -5.75 11.89 -18.92
N LEU A 70 -5.60 10.60 -19.24
CA LEU A 70 -6.65 9.79 -19.88
C LEU A 70 -7.70 9.23 -18.92
N MET A 71 -7.39 9.19 -17.63
CA MET A 71 -8.24 8.54 -16.63
C MET A 71 -9.06 9.56 -15.85
N THR A 72 -10.37 9.36 -15.73
CA THR A 72 -11.28 10.29 -14.99
C THR A 72 -10.89 10.48 -13.54
N ARG A 73 -10.28 9.47 -12.92
CA ARG A 73 -9.83 9.53 -11.53
C ARG A 73 -8.58 10.39 -11.32
N THR A 74 -7.74 10.56 -12.34
CA THR A 74 -6.38 11.11 -12.20
C THR A 74 -6.11 12.33 -13.09
N CYS A 75 -7.00 12.66 -14.04
CA CYS A 75 -6.84 13.80 -14.95
C CYS A 75 -6.75 15.17 -14.25
N LEU A 76 -7.24 15.26 -13.00
CA LEU A 76 -7.16 16.48 -12.19
C LEU A 76 -5.90 16.56 -11.31
N ARG A 77 -4.94 15.62 -11.46
CA ARG A 77 -3.65 15.66 -10.76
C ARG A 77 -2.81 16.87 -11.19
N PRO A 78 -1.84 17.30 -10.36
CA PRO A 78 -1.07 18.53 -10.60
C PRO A 78 -0.34 18.56 -11.96
N ILE A 79 0.23 17.43 -12.41
CA ILE A 79 0.97 17.40 -13.69
C ILE A 79 0.04 17.44 -14.89
N PRO A 80 -1.00 16.58 -15.03
CA PRO A 80 -1.96 16.65 -16.11
C PRO A 80 -2.67 18.01 -16.26
N THR A 81 -2.89 18.71 -15.13
CA THR A 81 -3.52 20.04 -15.14
C THR A 81 -2.56 21.20 -15.38
N GLY A 82 -1.24 20.93 -15.58
CA GLY A 82 -0.22 21.96 -15.78
C GLY A 82 0.11 22.80 -14.56
N LYS A 83 -0.37 22.41 -13.35
CA LYS A 83 -0.07 23.12 -12.10
C LYS A 83 1.37 22.94 -11.65
N VAL A 84 1.98 21.81 -11.97
CA VAL A 84 3.39 21.50 -11.75
C VAL A 84 3.96 20.96 -13.05
N ASN A 85 5.13 21.47 -13.46
CA ASN A 85 5.85 20.98 -14.62
C ASN A 85 6.40 19.57 -14.35
N ARG A 86 6.51 18.75 -15.39
CA ARG A 86 7.02 17.38 -15.33
C ARG A 86 8.45 17.31 -14.77
N ASP A 87 9.33 18.23 -15.22
CA ASP A 87 10.71 18.29 -14.74
C ASP A 87 10.80 18.69 -13.27
N GLN A 88 9.95 19.64 -12.84
CA GLN A 88 9.85 20.02 -11.42
C GLN A 88 9.40 18.85 -10.55
N ALA A 89 8.43 18.05 -11.01
CA ALA A 89 7.98 16.86 -10.30
C ALA A 89 9.08 15.79 -10.21
N LEU A 90 9.88 15.61 -11.26
CA LEU A 90 11.03 14.69 -11.24
C LEU A 90 12.07 15.14 -10.21
N ILE A 91 12.52 16.39 -10.30
CA ILE A 91 13.53 16.95 -9.39
C ILE A 91 13.04 16.86 -7.94
N PHE A 92 11.79 17.25 -7.69
CA PHE A 92 11.19 17.17 -6.36
C PHE A 92 11.15 15.73 -5.83
N GLY A 93 10.72 14.77 -6.65
CA GLY A 93 10.68 13.35 -6.28
C GLY A 93 12.06 12.77 -5.99
N LEU A 94 13.07 13.12 -6.79
CA LEU A 94 14.46 12.69 -6.58
C LEU A 94 15.07 13.30 -5.31
N LEU A 95 14.85 14.59 -5.07
CA LEU A 95 15.32 15.27 -3.86
C LEU A 95 14.68 14.65 -2.59
N LEU A 96 13.37 14.43 -2.60
CA LEU A 96 12.69 13.79 -1.47
C LEU A 96 13.17 12.35 -1.25
N SER A 97 13.46 11.60 -2.32
CA SER A 97 14.03 10.25 -2.22
C SER A 97 15.39 10.27 -1.57
N PHE A 98 16.29 11.17 -2.01
CA PHE A 98 17.62 11.32 -1.44
C PHE A 98 17.55 11.72 0.04
N ILE A 99 16.81 12.79 0.36
CA ILE A 99 16.67 13.30 1.72
C ILE A 99 16.11 12.21 2.65
N SER A 100 15.03 11.52 2.24
CA SER A 100 14.39 10.52 3.09
C SER A 100 15.30 9.32 3.37
N VAL A 101 15.97 8.79 2.35
CA VAL A 101 16.86 7.62 2.49
C VAL A 101 18.10 7.98 3.31
N PHE A 102 18.73 9.10 2.99
CA PHE A 102 19.93 9.54 3.71
C PHE A 102 19.63 9.85 5.19
N SER A 103 18.57 10.63 5.44
CA SER A 103 18.20 10.98 6.82
C SER A 103 17.73 9.76 7.62
N LEU A 104 16.96 8.83 7.00
CA LEU A 104 16.58 7.60 7.68
C LEU A 104 17.80 6.76 8.05
N SER A 105 18.77 6.61 7.13
CA SER A 105 20.03 5.89 7.41
C SER A 105 20.83 6.54 8.52
N TYR A 106 20.92 7.86 8.53
CA TYR A 106 21.74 8.64 9.47
C TYR A 106 21.15 8.67 10.88
N PHE A 107 19.84 8.94 10.99
CA PHE A 107 19.18 9.10 12.30
C PHE A 107 18.68 7.78 12.90
N THR A 108 18.61 6.70 12.13
CA THR A 108 18.19 5.39 12.62
C THR A 108 19.27 4.34 12.37
N ASN A 109 19.22 3.65 11.23
CA ASN A 109 20.24 2.68 10.83
C ASN A 109 20.25 2.47 9.30
N SER A 110 21.37 1.93 8.80
CA SER A 110 21.58 1.71 7.37
C SER A 110 20.59 0.71 6.77
N LEU A 111 20.16 -0.30 7.54
CA LEU A 111 19.22 -1.31 7.05
C LEU A 111 17.86 -0.67 6.72
N SER A 112 17.32 0.19 7.59
CA SER A 112 16.08 0.92 7.37
C SER A 112 16.16 1.83 6.14
N GLY A 113 17.29 2.54 5.96
CA GLY A 113 17.51 3.36 4.78
C GLY A 113 17.62 2.56 3.49
N LEU A 114 18.30 1.41 3.49
CA LEU A 114 18.39 0.51 2.35
C LEU A 114 17.04 -0.09 1.98
N LEU A 115 16.22 -0.47 2.95
CA LEU A 115 14.86 -0.96 2.72
C LEU A 115 13.96 0.14 2.12
N LEU A 116 14.08 1.38 2.59
CA LEU A 116 13.34 2.51 2.01
C LEU A 116 13.78 2.77 0.57
N LEU A 117 15.10 2.78 0.29
CA LEU A 117 15.62 2.91 -1.06
C LEU A 117 15.10 1.79 -1.96
N PHE A 118 15.19 0.53 -1.51
CA PHE A 118 14.66 -0.62 -2.23
C PHE A 118 13.16 -0.45 -2.53
N THR A 119 12.38 0.00 -1.55
CA THR A 119 10.93 0.24 -1.71
C THR A 119 10.63 1.26 -2.80
N ILE A 120 11.35 2.40 -2.80
CA ILE A 120 11.20 3.47 -3.81
C ILE A 120 11.56 2.95 -5.20
N LEU A 121 12.73 2.29 -5.32
CA LEU A 121 13.21 1.76 -6.60
C LEU A 121 12.29 0.64 -7.13
N PHE A 122 11.86 -0.27 -6.28
CA PHE A 122 10.94 -1.35 -6.65
C PHE A 122 9.60 -0.78 -7.14
N TYR A 123 9.04 0.19 -6.42
CA TYR A 123 7.79 0.84 -6.80
C TYR A 123 7.91 1.57 -8.14
N LEU A 124 9.01 2.28 -8.37
CA LEU A 124 9.24 3.03 -9.60
C LEU A 124 9.58 2.11 -10.78
N PHE A 125 10.66 1.32 -10.66
CA PHE A 125 11.18 0.55 -11.80
C PHE A 125 10.40 -0.73 -12.04
N VAL A 126 10.12 -1.53 -11.00
CA VAL A 126 9.48 -2.82 -11.16
C VAL A 126 7.97 -2.64 -11.38
N TYR A 127 7.28 -1.96 -10.46
CA TYR A 127 5.84 -1.80 -10.57
C TYR A 127 5.43 -0.80 -11.66
N THR A 128 5.90 0.47 -11.57
CA THR A 128 5.40 1.56 -12.41
C THR A 128 5.89 1.45 -13.85
N ILE A 129 7.20 1.29 -14.05
CA ILE A 129 7.81 1.31 -15.39
C ILE A 129 7.64 -0.03 -16.10
N TRP A 130 7.92 -1.13 -15.40
CA TRP A 130 7.98 -2.45 -16.04
C TRP A 130 6.63 -3.19 -16.06
N LEU A 131 6.06 -3.52 -14.88
CA LEU A 131 4.95 -4.47 -14.79
C LEU A 131 3.59 -3.88 -15.17
N LYS A 132 3.32 -2.62 -14.80
CA LYS A 132 1.99 -2.03 -14.86
C LYS A 132 1.37 -2.05 -16.25
N LYS A 133 2.18 -1.94 -17.30
CA LYS A 133 1.73 -1.99 -18.71
C LYS A 133 1.84 -3.37 -19.36
N LYS A 134 2.47 -4.35 -18.68
CA LYS A 134 2.80 -5.64 -19.30
C LYS A 134 1.96 -6.81 -18.80
N THR A 135 1.49 -6.78 -17.56
CA THR A 135 0.84 -7.95 -16.98
C THR A 135 -0.29 -7.57 -16.01
N PRO A 136 -1.39 -8.35 -15.95
CA PRO A 136 -2.44 -8.17 -14.94
C PRO A 136 -1.96 -8.53 -13.53
N GLN A 137 -0.82 -9.24 -13.40
CA GLN A 137 -0.17 -9.56 -12.13
C GLN A 137 0.61 -8.39 -11.54
N ASN A 138 0.62 -7.22 -12.22
CA ASN A 138 1.28 -6.01 -11.72
C ASN A 138 0.85 -5.64 -10.29
N ILE A 139 -0.43 -5.90 -9.95
CA ILE A 139 -0.99 -5.64 -8.62
C ILE A 139 -0.39 -6.58 -7.57
N VAL A 140 -0.24 -7.87 -7.88
CA VAL A 140 0.31 -8.86 -6.95
C VAL A 140 1.77 -8.54 -6.66
N ILE A 141 2.60 -8.45 -7.71
CA ILE A 141 4.03 -8.22 -7.56
C ILE A 141 4.29 -6.80 -7.01
N GLY A 142 3.60 -5.79 -7.55
CA GLY A 142 3.74 -4.39 -7.12
C GLY A 142 3.30 -4.15 -5.67
N GLY A 143 2.41 -5.01 -5.14
CA GLY A 143 1.98 -4.98 -3.74
C GLY A 143 3.11 -5.13 -2.74
N ALA A 144 4.24 -5.74 -3.14
CA ALA A 144 5.41 -5.91 -2.28
C ALA A 144 5.96 -4.57 -1.76
N SER A 145 5.99 -3.51 -2.60
CA SER A 145 6.44 -2.19 -2.14
C SER A 145 5.54 -1.58 -1.07
N GLY A 146 4.22 -1.79 -1.19
CA GLY A 146 3.24 -1.33 -0.20
C GLY A 146 3.27 -2.14 1.11
N ALA A 147 3.88 -3.32 1.11
CA ALA A 147 4.00 -4.21 2.26
C ALA A 147 5.28 -3.98 3.10
N LEU A 148 6.22 -3.18 2.61
CA LEU A 148 7.49 -2.91 3.31
C LEU A 148 7.44 -1.88 4.44
N PRO A 149 6.54 -0.88 4.48
CA PRO A 149 6.54 0.13 5.53
C PRO A 149 6.56 -0.41 6.97
N PRO A 150 5.75 -1.40 7.38
CA PRO A 150 5.84 -1.95 8.73
C PRO A 150 7.15 -2.71 8.99
N VAL A 151 7.75 -3.32 7.95
CA VAL A 151 9.09 -3.93 8.05
C VAL A 151 10.13 -2.85 8.32
N ILE A 152 10.06 -1.71 7.63
CA ILE A 152 10.97 -0.58 7.87
C ILE A 152 10.75 -0.03 9.29
N GLY A 153 9.49 0.10 9.75
CA GLY A 153 9.19 0.49 11.11
C GLY A 153 9.86 -0.40 12.16
N TRP A 154 9.77 -1.71 11.96
CA TRP A 154 10.45 -2.71 12.80
C TRP A 154 11.98 -2.55 12.76
N THR A 155 12.57 -2.40 11.58
CA THR A 155 14.03 -2.26 11.44
C THR A 155 14.57 -0.95 12.00
N ILE A 156 13.77 0.13 12.05
CA ILE A 156 14.14 1.38 12.75
C ILE A 156 14.49 1.07 14.21
N ALA A 157 13.72 0.21 14.87
CA ALA A 157 13.93 -0.14 16.27
C ALA A 157 15.00 -1.22 16.46
N THR A 158 15.01 -2.26 15.62
CA THR A 158 15.77 -3.49 15.89
C THR A 158 17.05 -3.63 15.08
N ASN A 159 17.21 -2.85 14.00
CA ASN A 159 18.26 -3.03 12.99
C ASN A 159 18.35 -4.48 12.47
N ASN A 160 17.23 -5.20 12.44
CA ASN A 160 17.19 -6.60 12.03
C ASN A 160 15.84 -6.94 11.33
N ILE A 161 15.85 -7.99 10.52
CA ILE A 161 14.65 -8.59 9.91
C ILE A 161 14.49 -9.98 10.48
N THR A 162 13.55 -10.12 11.41
CA THR A 162 13.17 -11.38 12.04
C THR A 162 11.87 -11.92 11.41
N LEU A 163 11.25 -12.95 11.99
CA LEU A 163 10.01 -13.51 11.45
C LEU A 163 8.79 -12.59 11.67
N GLU A 164 8.81 -11.80 12.73
CA GLU A 164 7.69 -10.92 13.11
C GLU A 164 7.37 -9.89 12.01
N PRO A 165 8.32 -9.05 11.53
CA PRO A 165 8.02 -8.10 10.47
C PRO A 165 7.67 -8.76 9.12
N ILE A 166 8.10 -10.02 8.90
CA ILE A 166 7.66 -10.79 7.73
C ILE A 166 6.17 -11.08 7.79
N THR A 167 5.58 -11.27 8.98
CA THR A 167 4.13 -11.46 9.11
C THR A 167 3.37 -10.20 8.69
N PHE A 168 3.82 -9.01 9.04
CA PHE A 168 3.25 -7.75 8.57
C PHE A 168 3.32 -7.62 7.06
N PHE A 169 4.50 -7.94 6.49
CA PHE A 169 4.67 -7.96 5.04
C PHE A 169 3.67 -8.90 4.37
N LEU A 170 3.53 -10.12 4.84
CA LEU A 170 2.61 -11.12 4.27
C LEU A 170 1.15 -10.68 4.36
N ILE A 171 0.73 -10.08 5.48
CA ILE A 171 -0.63 -9.56 5.65
C ILE A 171 -0.95 -8.52 4.57
N ILE A 172 -0.11 -7.51 4.37
CA ILE A 172 -0.35 -6.47 3.36
C ILE A 172 -0.20 -7.04 1.95
N PHE A 173 0.79 -7.89 1.72
CA PHE A 173 1.07 -8.46 0.41
C PHE A 173 -0.11 -9.30 -0.11
N PHE A 174 -0.66 -10.20 0.71
CA PHE A 174 -1.80 -11.03 0.31
C PHE A 174 -3.14 -10.29 0.36
N TRP A 175 -3.25 -9.22 1.15
CA TRP A 175 -4.42 -8.34 1.14
C TRP A 175 -4.51 -7.51 -0.15
N THR A 176 -3.39 -7.06 -0.70
CA THR A 176 -3.30 -6.12 -1.82
C THR A 176 -4.09 -6.58 -3.07
N PRO A 177 -4.00 -7.85 -3.54
CA PRO A 177 -4.69 -8.26 -4.75
C PRO A 177 -6.22 -8.18 -4.63
N SER A 178 -6.81 -8.68 -3.56
CA SER A 178 -8.26 -8.64 -3.38
C SER A 178 -8.78 -7.21 -3.28
N HIS A 179 -8.05 -6.31 -2.61
CA HIS A 179 -8.35 -4.88 -2.52
C HIS A 179 -8.34 -4.19 -3.89
N PHE A 180 -7.24 -4.29 -4.63
CA PHE A 180 -7.09 -3.59 -5.91
C PHE A 180 -7.93 -4.19 -7.04
N TRP A 181 -8.14 -5.50 -7.07
CA TRP A 181 -9.02 -6.08 -8.08
C TRP A 181 -10.49 -5.72 -7.84
N ALA A 182 -10.92 -5.56 -6.59
CA ALA A 182 -12.23 -5.00 -6.29
C ALA A 182 -12.39 -3.57 -6.85
N LEU A 183 -11.35 -2.71 -6.70
CA LEU A 183 -11.31 -1.39 -7.34
C LEU A 183 -11.36 -1.50 -8.87
N SER A 184 -10.58 -2.41 -9.45
CA SER A 184 -10.46 -2.55 -10.91
C SER A 184 -11.78 -2.99 -11.57
N LEU A 185 -12.65 -3.71 -10.86
CA LEU A 185 -13.97 -4.09 -11.38
C LEU A 185 -14.83 -2.85 -11.70
N TYR A 186 -14.96 -1.90 -10.79
CA TYR A 186 -15.84 -0.74 -11.01
C TYR A 186 -15.11 0.47 -11.63
N LYS A 187 -13.79 0.36 -11.88
CA LYS A 187 -12.96 1.32 -12.59
C LYS A 187 -12.39 0.77 -13.91
N ALA A 188 -12.96 -0.33 -14.41
CA ALA A 188 -12.46 -1.00 -15.61
C ALA A 188 -12.35 -0.07 -16.82
N ASP A 189 -13.32 0.84 -17.02
CA ASP A 189 -13.33 1.79 -18.17
C ASP A 189 -12.14 2.75 -18.11
N ASP A 190 -11.75 3.24 -16.94
CA ASP A 190 -10.59 4.10 -16.77
C ASP A 190 -9.30 3.36 -17.19
N TYR A 191 -9.14 2.11 -16.74
CA TYR A 191 -7.98 1.27 -17.08
C TYR A 191 -7.97 0.90 -18.57
N LYS A 192 -9.15 0.67 -19.18
CA LYS A 192 -9.28 0.42 -20.62
C LYS A 192 -8.82 1.62 -21.45
N LYS A 193 -9.24 2.85 -21.07
CA LYS A 193 -8.80 4.10 -21.74
C LYS A 193 -7.27 4.26 -21.69
N ALA A 194 -6.66 3.94 -20.54
CA ALA A 194 -5.22 4.01 -20.33
C ALA A 194 -4.44 2.79 -20.88
N LYS A 195 -5.13 1.82 -21.51
CA LYS A 195 -4.54 0.56 -22.02
C LYS A 195 -3.72 -0.20 -20.97
N ILE A 196 -4.15 -0.15 -19.70
CA ILE A 196 -3.51 -0.89 -18.60
C ILE A 196 -4.18 -2.26 -18.50
N PRO A 197 -3.41 -3.39 -18.56
CA PRO A 197 -3.94 -4.75 -18.55
C PRO A 197 -4.35 -5.17 -17.14
N MET A 198 -5.50 -4.66 -16.66
CA MET A 198 -6.06 -5.11 -15.38
C MET A 198 -6.84 -6.40 -15.55
N LEU A 199 -6.84 -7.25 -14.51
CA LEU A 199 -7.42 -8.59 -14.54
C LEU A 199 -8.87 -8.65 -15.10
N PRO A 200 -9.79 -7.71 -14.80
CA PRO A 200 -11.13 -7.73 -15.41
C PRO A 200 -11.12 -7.55 -16.94
N LEU A 201 -10.10 -6.86 -17.48
CA LEU A 201 -9.98 -6.56 -18.91
C LEU A 201 -9.28 -7.68 -19.70
N THR A 202 -8.36 -8.41 -19.05
CA THR A 202 -7.58 -9.48 -19.69
C THR A 202 -8.22 -10.85 -19.54
N ASP A 203 -8.65 -11.18 -18.32
CA ASP A 203 -9.13 -12.52 -17.93
C ASP A 203 -10.63 -12.54 -17.62
N GLY A 204 -11.28 -11.37 -17.65
CA GLY A 204 -12.72 -11.22 -17.47
C GLY A 204 -13.15 -11.12 -16.00
N VAL A 205 -14.43 -10.70 -15.85
CA VAL A 205 -15.05 -10.40 -14.55
C VAL A 205 -15.09 -11.63 -13.63
N GLN A 206 -15.45 -12.81 -14.17
CA GLN A 206 -15.64 -14.01 -13.35
C GLN A 206 -14.32 -14.49 -12.72
N LYS A 207 -13.22 -14.50 -13.50
CA LYS A 207 -11.91 -14.86 -12.99
C LYS A 207 -11.40 -13.85 -11.97
N THR A 208 -11.68 -12.55 -12.19
CA THR A 208 -11.35 -11.50 -11.21
C THR A 208 -12.06 -11.72 -9.88
N LYS A 209 -13.37 -12.00 -9.88
CA LYS A 209 -14.14 -12.29 -8.67
C LYS A 209 -13.64 -13.54 -7.95
N LEU A 210 -13.29 -14.59 -8.70
CA LEU A 210 -12.71 -15.80 -8.14
C LEU A 210 -11.39 -15.52 -7.45
N ASN A 211 -10.50 -14.76 -8.09
CA ASN A 211 -9.21 -14.40 -7.49
C ASN A 211 -9.38 -13.51 -6.24
N ILE A 212 -10.31 -12.56 -6.24
CA ILE A 212 -10.65 -11.77 -5.04
C ILE A 212 -11.06 -12.70 -3.89
N PHE A 213 -11.91 -13.69 -4.17
CA PHE A 213 -12.35 -14.66 -3.17
C PHE A 213 -11.23 -15.57 -2.70
N ILE A 214 -10.38 -16.11 -3.59
CA ILE A 214 -9.24 -16.95 -3.24
C ILE A 214 -8.25 -16.19 -2.33
N TYR A 215 -7.89 -14.96 -2.69
CA TYR A 215 -6.98 -14.15 -1.87
C TYR A 215 -7.58 -13.79 -0.51
N SER A 216 -8.91 -13.64 -0.41
CA SER A 216 -9.56 -13.47 0.90
C SER A 216 -9.48 -14.72 1.78
N ILE A 217 -9.51 -15.93 1.19
CA ILE A 217 -9.29 -17.19 1.93
C ILE A 217 -7.83 -17.32 2.36
N ILE A 218 -6.87 -16.96 1.49
CA ILE A 218 -5.44 -16.99 1.82
C ILE A 218 -5.13 -16.07 3.03
N MET A 219 -5.91 -15.01 3.24
CA MET A 219 -5.75 -14.18 4.43
C MET A 219 -5.91 -14.95 5.74
N LEU A 220 -6.70 -16.04 5.76
CA LEU A 220 -6.95 -16.80 6.99
C LEU A 220 -5.66 -17.38 7.60
N PRO A 221 -4.88 -18.24 6.90
CA PRO A 221 -3.60 -18.71 7.45
C PRO A 221 -2.60 -17.58 7.70
N VAL A 222 -2.62 -16.52 6.90
CA VAL A 222 -1.69 -15.39 7.03
C VAL A 222 -1.92 -14.62 8.34
N VAL A 223 -3.18 -14.37 8.73
CA VAL A 223 -3.48 -13.66 9.99
C VAL A 223 -3.33 -14.56 11.23
N ILE A 224 -3.29 -15.88 11.07
CA ILE A 224 -2.99 -16.82 12.17
C ILE A 224 -1.48 -16.89 12.45
N LEU A 225 -0.65 -16.62 11.43
CA LEU A 225 0.80 -16.80 11.51
C LEU A 225 1.45 -16.03 12.68
N PRO A 226 1.10 -14.76 13.00
CA PRO A 226 1.68 -14.05 14.15
C PRO A 226 1.45 -14.77 15.48
N TYR A 227 0.30 -15.41 15.66
CA TYR A 227 0.00 -16.21 16.84
C TYR A 227 0.84 -17.50 16.86
N VAL A 228 0.98 -18.18 15.74
CA VAL A 228 1.74 -19.44 15.64
C VAL A 228 3.23 -19.24 15.97
N ILE A 229 3.80 -18.09 15.60
CA ILE A 229 5.20 -17.76 15.92
C ILE A 229 5.36 -17.12 17.31
N ASN A 230 4.30 -17.09 18.14
CA ASN A 230 4.27 -16.45 19.46
C ASN A 230 4.60 -14.94 19.45
N PHE A 231 4.33 -14.25 18.35
CA PHE A 231 4.48 -12.81 18.24
C PHE A 231 3.24 -12.06 18.70
N ALA A 232 2.06 -12.66 18.58
CA ALA A 232 0.79 -12.07 19.02
C ALA A 232 -0.03 -13.07 19.82
N GLY A 233 -0.81 -12.59 20.79
CA GLY A 233 -1.64 -13.38 21.69
C GLY A 233 -3.09 -13.55 21.20
N LEU A 234 -3.96 -14.00 22.12
CA LEU A 234 -5.39 -14.20 21.84
C LEU A 234 -6.15 -12.90 21.63
N VAL A 235 -5.67 -11.79 22.16
CA VAL A 235 -6.27 -10.44 21.99
C VAL A 235 -6.19 -10.00 20.54
N TYR A 236 -5.11 -10.36 19.84
CA TYR A 236 -4.99 -10.21 18.40
C TYR A 236 -5.78 -11.30 17.65
N LEU A 237 -5.57 -12.60 17.97
CA LEU A 237 -6.03 -13.72 17.17
C LEU A 237 -7.56 -13.75 17.03
N ILE A 238 -8.30 -13.68 18.14
CA ILE A 238 -9.75 -13.89 18.12
C ILE A 238 -10.45 -12.81 17.27
N PRO A 239 -10.23 -11.49 17.49
CA PRO A 239 -10.85 -10.47 16.66
C PRO A 239 -10.36 -10.51 15.19
N SER A 240 -9.08 -10.84 14.95
CA SER A 240 -8.54 -10.93 13.59
C SER A 240 -9.22 -12.04 12.78
N LEU A 241 -9.53 -13.18 13.40
CA LEU A 241 -10.31 -14.26 12.78
C LEU A 241 -11.72 -13.80 12.44
N LEU A 242 -12.42 -13.13 13.37
CA LEU A 242 -13.78 -12.61 13.12
C LEU A 242 -13.81 -11.63 11.95
N LEU A 243 -12.85 -10.69 11.91
CA LEU A 243 -12.70 -9.74 10.81
C LEU A 243 -12.41 -10.45 9.49
N THR A 244 -11.57 -11.50 9.50
CA THR A 244 -11.19 -12.26 8.30
C THR A 244 -12.35 -13.09 7.79
N PHE A 245 -13.13 -13.76 8.65
CA PHE A 245 -14.33 -14.49 8.23
C PHE A 245 -15.38 -13.57 7.61
N TYR A 246 -15.56 -12.37 8.17
CA TYR A 246 -16.45 -11.39 7.56
C TYR A 246 -15.90 -10.86 6.22
N TYR A 247 -14.58 -10.70 6.08
CA TYR A 247 -13.95 -10.34 4.81
C TYR A 247 -14.19 -11.41 3.74
N ILE A 248 -13.98 -12.67 4.08
CA ILE A 248 -14.25 -13.82 3.21
C ILE A 248 -15.73 -13.83 2.79
N TYR A 249 -16.65 -13.61 3.74
CA TYR A 249 -18.07 -13.55 3.45
C TYR A 249 -18.42 -12.43 2.44
N VAL A 250 -17.89 -11.23 2.61
CA VAL A 250 -18.14 -10.11 1.69
C VAL A 250 -17.56 -10.38 0.30
N CYS A 251 -16.39 -11.03 0.22
CA CYS A 251 -15.77 -11.44 -1.05
C CYS A 251 -16.57 -12.59 -1.72
N TYR A 252 -17.07 -13.55 -0.93
CA TYR A 252 -17.93 -14.62 -1.43
C TYR A 252 -19.25 -14.07 -1.99
N ASP A 253 -19.86 -13.08 -1.34
CA ASP A 253 -21.07 -12.43 -1.81
C ASP A 253 -20.89 -11.76 -3.18
N LEU A 254 -19.73 -11.14 -3.41
CA LEU A 254 -19.34 -10.64 -4.74
C LEU A 254 -19.12 -11.79 -5.74
N PHE A 255 -18.48 -12.89 -5.32
CA PHE A 255 -18.16 -14.03 -6.19
C PHE A 255 -19.43 -14.75 -6.68
N LYS A 256 -20.38 -15.02 -5.81
CA LYS A 256 -21.63 -15.76 -6.14
C LYS A 256 -22.60 -14.96 -7.02
N PHE A 257 -22.45 -13.62 -7.11
CA PHE A 257 -23.28 -12.79 -7.97
C PHE A 257 -23.18 -13.26 -9.43
N LYS A 258 -24.25 -13.13 -10.21
CA LYS A 258 -24.43 -13.64 -11.59
C LYS A 258 -23.14 -13.76 -12.39
N LYS A 259 -22.94 -14.91 -13.07
CA LYS A 259 -21.75 -15.21 -13.87
C LYS A 259 -21.48 -14.08 -14.89
N ASN A 260 -20.22 -13.67 -15.01
CA ASN A 260 -19.73 -12.57 -15.88
C ASN A 260 -20.36 -11.19 -15.64
N LYS A 261 -21.08 -10.99 -14.54
CA LYS A 261 -21.60 -9.70 -14.09
C LYS A 261 -21.13 -9.42 -12.68
N PHE A 262 -21.11 -8.16 -12.30
CA PHE A 262 -20.85 -7.73 -10.92
C PHE A 262 -21.80 -6.58 -10.57
N ASP A 263 -22.10 -6.47 -9.29
CA ASP A 263 -22.77 -5.29 -8.75
C ASP A 263 -21.69 -4.29 -8.31
N ILE A 264 -21.77 -3.07 -8.81
CA ILE A 264 -20.85 -1.97 -8.44
C ILE A 264 -20.91 -1.72 -6.93
N LYS A 265 -22.09 -1.84 -6.32
CA LYS A 265 -22.27 -1.65 -4.87
C LYS A 265 -21.50 -2.71 -4.08
N GLN A 266 -21.55 -3.98 -4.50
CA GLN A 266 -20.82 -5.07 -3.87
C GLN A 266 -19.31 -4.92 -4.05
N ALA A 267 -18.82 -4.57 -5.26
CA ALA A 267 -17.40 -4.32 -5.49
C ALA A 267 -16.88 -3.16 -4.63
N LYS A 268 -17.64 -2.07 -4.50
CA LYS A 268 -17.33 -0.96 -3.60
C LYS A 268 -17.36 -1.38 -2.12
N LYS A 269 -18.28 -2.30 -1.72
CA LYS A 269 -18.33 -2.83 -0.36
C LYS A 269 -17.06 -3.63 -0.03
N VAL A 270 -16.62 -4.53 -0.94
CA VAL A 270 -15.35 -5.27 -0.78
C VAL A 270 -14.18 -4.29 -0.66
N PHE A 271 -14.09 -3.30 -1.56
CA PHE A 271 -13.02 -2.31 -1.54
C PHE A 271 -13.01 -1.48 -0.25
N GLY A 272 -14.16 -0.96 0.18
CA GLY A 272 -14.26 -0.15 1.40
C GLY A 272 -13.97 -0.96 2.66
N TYR A 273 -14.55 -2.18 2.76
CA TYR A 273 -14.29 -3.04 3.90
C TYR A 273 -12.83 -3.49 3.97
N SER A 274 -12.16 -3.76 2.85
CA SER A 274 -10.75 -4.14 2.83
C SER A 274 -9.83 -3.09 3.47
N ILE A 275 -10.13 -1.80 3.31
CA ILE A 275 -9.38 -0.71 3.96
C ILE A 275 -9.58 -0.75 5.48
N LEU A 276 -10.84 -0.83 5.92
CA LEU A 276 -11.17 -0.94 7.35
C LEU A 276 -10.55 -2.20 7.96
N TYR A 277 -10.63 -3.32 7.26
CA TYR A 277 -10.05 -4.60 7.67
C TYR A 277 -8.55 -4.48 7.95
N LEU A 278 -7.79 -3.94 6.98
CA LEU A 278 -6.34 -3.80 7.17
C LEU A 278 -6.00 -2.87 8.34
N PHE A 279 -6.71 -1.75 8.45
CA PHE A 279 -6.54 -0.82 9.57
C PHE A 279 -6.78 -1.51 10.91
N LEU A 280 -7.88 -2.26 11.05
CA LEU A 280 -8.24 -2.95 12.29
C LEU A 280 -7.25 -4.08 12.62
N ILE A 281 -6.80 -4.88 11.64
CA ILE A 281 -5.79 -5.93 11.85
C ILE A 281 -4.50 -5.31 12.44
N PHE A 282 -4.02 -4.21 11.88
CA PHE A 282 -2.82 -3.56 12.42
C PHE A 282 -3.07 -2.89 13.77
N LEU A 283 -4.25 -2.37 14.02
CA LEU A 283 -4.62 -1.81 15.33
C LEU A 283 -4.63 -2.88 16.43
N LEU A 284 -5.06 -4.11 16.10
CA LEU A 284 -5.07 -5.23 17.04
C LEU A 284 -3.66 -5.61 17.53
N PHE A 285 -2.62 -5.48 16.70
CA PHE A 285 -1.24 -5.68 17.15
C PHE A 285 -0.83 -4.69 18.25
N ILE A 286 -1.28 -3.43 18.14
CA ILE A 286 -1.00 -2.44 19.19
C ILE A 286 -1.69 -2.83 20.49
N PHE A 287 -2.97 -3.20 20.43
CA PHE A 287 -3.72 -3.60 21.62
C PHE A 287 -3.15 -4.86 22.28
N ASP A 288 -2.77 -5.85 21.49
CA ASP A 288 -2.18 -7.09 21.98
C ASP A 288 -0.81 -6.84 22.66
N ASN A 289 -0.03 -5.89 22.14
CA ASN A 289 1.28 -5.52 22.68
C ASN A 289 1.20 -4.68 23.97
N LEU A 290 0.03 -4.10 24.30
CA LEU A 290 -0.18 -3.30 25.51
C LEU A 290 -0.61 -4.16 26.73
N ILE A 291 -0.98 -5.41 26.51
CA ILE A 291 -1.46 -6.37 27.53
C ILE A 291 -0.39 -7.41 27.81
#